data_53e0f330eb630d3e2e65830d0a98de76
#
_entry.id   53e0f330eb630d3e2e65830d0a98de76
#
_cell.length_a   1.000
_cell.length_b   1.000
_cell.length_c   1.000
_cell.angle_alpha   90.00
_cell.angle_beta   90.00
_cell.angle_gamma   90.00
#
_symmetry.space_group_name_H-M   'P 1'
#
loop_
_entity.id
_entity.type
_entity.pdbx_description
1 polymer ?
#
loop_
_entity_poly.entity_id
_entity_poly.type
_entity_poly.pdbx_seq_one_letter_code
_entity_poly.pdbx_strand_id
1 'polypeptide(L)'
;MPYLALVFNALVWGLSWWPLRALQAQGLHPIWATVVFFAVGLVSVLIWRPGAVLAVSRRPLLWALALAAGFTNAAFNWGVTTGEVVRVVLLFYLMPLWAVILAWLLLGERLGAGAAGRVALALVGAALVLQPDEGGWPRFNGLADWLGLLGGLGFALTNVLLRQQAATPAAERAAAMFIGGLILPAALGALLLHQGLVPGWPAVHGSWLALALGMGALFVASNLALQYGAA
;
A
#
# COMPACT_ATOMS: atom_id res chain seq x y z
N MET A 1 11.79 22.41 1.91
CA MET A 1 11.22 22.42 0.55
C MET A 1 10.21 21.28 0.42
N PRO A 2 8.90 21.53 0.67
CA PRO A 2 7.86 20.48 0.71
C PRO A 2 7.73 19.69 -0.60
N TYR A 3 7.80 20.37 -1.75
CA TYR A 3 7.64 19.71 -3.06
C TYR A 3 8.69 18.64 -3.35
N LEU A 4 9.96 18.84 -2.96
CA LEU A 4 11.01 17.84 -3.15
C LEU A 4 10.75 16.59 -2.29
N ALA A 5 10.17 16.75 -1.11
CA ALA A 5 9.79 15.64 -0.25
C ALA A 5 8.67 14.80 -0.89
N LEU A 6 7.68 15.45 -1.52
CA LEU A 6 6.63 14.75 -2.26
C LEU A 6 7.18 14.03 -3.50
N VAL A 7 8.08 14.67 -4.26
CA VAL A 7 8.77 14.04 -5.40
C VAL A 7 9.59 12.83 -4.95
N PHE A 8 10.34 12.96 -3.85
CA PHE A 8 11.10 11.84 -3.28
C PHE A 8 10.16 10.66 -2.90
N ASN A 9 9.04 10.95 -2.23
CA ASN A 9 8.05 9.93 -1.91
C ASN A 9 7.52 9.25 -3.19
N ALA A 10 7.15 10.02 -4.21
CA ALA A 10 6.64 9.48 -5.47
C ALA A 10 7.69 8.61 -6.18
N LEU A 11 8.97 9.00 -6.18
CA LEU A 11 10.05 8.21 -6.77
C LEU A 11 10.28 6.90 -6.02
N VAL A 12 10.27 6.92 -4.68
CA VAL A 12 10.43 5.70 -3.88
C VAL A 12 9.32 4.69 -4.19
N TRP A 13 8.07 5.13 -4.21
CA TRP A 13 6.94 4.25 -4.53
C TRP A 13 6.92 3.83 -5.99
N GLY A 14 7.21 4.75 -6.92
CA GLY A 14 7.22 4.46 -8.36
C GLY A 14 8.31 3.48 -8.78
N LEU A 15 9.44 3.44 -8.06
CA LEU A 15 10.57 2.55 -8.35
C LEU A 15 10.60 1.29 -7.47
N SER A 16 9.70 1.17 -6.48
CA SER A 16 9.70 0.08 -5.49
C SER A 16 9.51 -1.32 -6.11
N TRP A 17 8.86 -1.41 -7.25
CA TRP A 17 8.64 -2.68 -7.95
C TRP A 17 9.95 -3.39 -8.34
N TRP A 18 10.99 -2.62 -8.66
CA TRP A 18 12.28 -3.20 -9.07
C TRP A 18 12.99 -3.95 -7.93
N PRO A 19 13.27 -3.35 -6.74
CA PRO A 19 13.83 -4.10 -5.63
C PRO A 19 12.91 -5.19 -5.10
N LEU A 20 11.58 -5.02 -5.16
CA LEU A 20 10.63 -6.09 -4.82
C LEU A 20 10.80 -7.32 -5.70
N ARG A 21 10.94 -7.14 -7.02
CA ARG A 21 11.23 -8.24 -7.96
C ARG A 21 12.62 -8.85 -7.74
N ALA A 22 13.62 -8.02 -7.40
CA ALA A 22 14.95 -8.52 -7.06
C ALA A 22 14.94 -9.37 -5.78
N LEU A 23 14.11 -9.03 -4.78
CA LEU A 23 13.89 -9.85 -3.60
C LEU A 23 13.17 -11.16 -3.93
N GLN A 24 12.14 -11.10 -4.78
CA GLN A 24 11.43 -12.30 -5.24
C GLN A 24 12.36 -13.25 -6.01
N ALA A 25 13.24 -12.74 -6.87
CA ALA A 25 14.22 -13.54 -7.58
C ALA A 25 15.22 -14.25 -6.63
N GLN A 26 15.42 -13.72 -5.42
CA GLN A 26 16.20 -14.33 -4.35
C GLN A 26 15.35 -15.26 -3.43
N GLY A 27 14.10 -15.54 -3.80
CA GLY A 27 13.20 -16.45 -3.09
C GLY A 27 12.33 -15.80 -2.01
N LEU A 28 12.48 -14.47 -1.75
CA LEU A 28 11.64 -13.80 -0.77
C LEU A 28 10.31 -13.39 -1.41
N HIS A 29 9.25 -14.10 -1.06
CA HIS A 29 7.90 -13.78 -1.56
C HIS A 29 7.49 -12.33 -1.18
N PRO A 30 6.78 -11.58 -2.04
CA PRO A 30 6.41 -10.18 -1.80
C PRO A 30 5.66 -9.92 -0.49
N ILE A 31 4.86 -10.88 -0.03
CA ILE A 31 4.18 -10.80 1.27
C ILE A 31 5.22 -10.74 2.40
N TRP A 32 6.25 -11.58 2.37
CA TRP A 32 7.31 -11.59 3.39
C TRP A 32 8.21 -10.36 3.28
N ALA A 33 8.50 -9.89 2.06
CA ALA A 33 9.20 -8.62 1.87
C ALA A 33 8.44 -7.45 2.51
N THR A 34 7.11 -7.40 2.34
CA THR A 34 6.25 -6.40 2.98
C THR A 34 6.36 -6.49 4.51
N VAL A 35 6.31 -7.69 5.09
CA VAL A 35 6.50 -7.89 6.53
C VAL A 35 7.81 -7.27 7.02
N VAL A 36 8.94 -7.51 6.31
CA VAL A 36 10.25 -6.94 6.68
C VAL A 36 10.24 -5.42 6.61
N PHE A 37 9.72 -4.83 5.52
CA PHE A 37 9.69 -3.38 5.35
C PHE A 37 8.91 -2.69 6.47
N PHE A 38 7.75 -3.24 6.82
CA PHE A 38 6.90 -2.68 7.86
C PHE A 38 7.40 -2.99 9.28
N ALA A 39 8.14 -4.10 9.47
CA ALA A 39 8.86 -4.34 10.72
C ALA A 39 9.92 -3.27 10.97
N VAL A 40 10.70 -2.89 9.96
CA VAL A 40 11.67 -1.79 10.07
C VAL A 40 10.97 -0.48 10.44
N GLY A 41 9.84 -0.19 9.79
CA GLY A 41 9.02 1.00 10.08
C GLY A 41 8.50 0.99 11.51
N LEU A 42 7.97 -0.13 11.99
CA LEU A 42 7.45 -0.25 13.35
C LEU A 42 8.57 -0.10 14.40
N VAL A 43 9.73 -0.73 14.17
CA VAL A 43 10.91 -0.58 15.04
C VAL A 43 11.36 0.88 15.10
N SER A 44 11.37 1.58 13.97
CA SER A 44 11.72 3.01 13.92
C SER A 44 10.75 3.85 14.77
N VAL A 45 9.45 3.59 14.71
CA VAL A 45 8.45 4.27 15.54
C VAL A 45 8.60 3.91 17.02
N LEU A 46 8.87 2.64 17.33
CA LEU A 46 9.10 2.19 18.71
C LEU A 46 10.30 2.87 19.36
N ILE A 47 11.37 3.09 18.60
CA ILE A 47 12.57 3.81 19.10
C ILE A 47 12.26 5.29 19.31
N TRP A 48 11.55 5.91 18.38
CA TRP A 48 11.37 7.36 18.38
C TRP A 48 10.17 7.82 19.21
N ARG A 49 9.06 7.07 19.22
CA ARG A 49 7.79 7.39 19.91
C ARG A 49 7.10 6.14 20.42
N PRO A 50 7.66 5.45 21.43
CA PRO A 50 7.11 4.16 21.91
C PRO A 50 5.64 4.26 22.35
N GLY A 51 5.22 5.39 22.92
CA GLY A 51 3.84 5.64 23.33
C GLY A 51 2.84 5.64 22.17
N ALA A 52 3.29 5.90 20.92
CA ALA A 52 2.42 5.89 19.74
C ALA A 52 1.86 4.50 19.44
N VAL A 53 2.65 3.46 19.64
CA VAL A 53 2.21 2.07 19.45
C VAL A 53 1.15 1.68 20.47
N LEU A 54 1.33 2.09 21.74
CA LEU A 54 0.34 1.84 22.79
C LEU A 54 -0.98 2.60 22.53
N ALA A 55 -0.92 3.79 21.93
CA ALA A 55 -2.11 4.56 21.57
C ALA A 55 -2.99 3.84 20.55
N VAL A 56 -2.41 3.05 19.63
CA VAL A 56 -3.15 2.27 18.63
C VAL A 56 -4.08 1.27 19.31
N SER A 57 -3.61 0.57 20.36
CA SER A 57 -4.43 -0.44 21.06
C SER A 57 -5.68 0.15 21.73
N ARG A 58 -5.69 1.45 22.00
CA ARG A 58 -6.76 2.15 22.72
C ARG A 58 -7.78 2.83 21.80
N ARG A 59 -7.54 2.87 20.48
CA ARG A 59 -8.36 3.62 19.52
C ARG A 59 -8.82 2.72 18.36
N PRO A 60 -10.10 2.29 18.35
CA PRO A 60 -10.62 1.37 17.30
C PRO A 60 -10.43 1.90 15.89
N LEU A 61 -10.52 3.22 15.67
CA LEU A 61 -10.38 3.81 14.34
C LEU A 61 -8.92 3.72 13.80
N LEU A 62 -7.93 3.66 14.69
CA LEU A 62 -6.52 3.39 14.29
C LEU A 62 -6.34 1.94 13.86
N TRP A 63 -7.11 0.99 14.39
CA TRP A 63 -7.14 -0.38 13.88
C TRP A 63 -7.74 -0.48 12.48
N ALA A 64 -8.82 0.28 12.20
CA ALA A 64 -9.36 0.38 10.86
C ALA A 64 -8.32 0.94 9.87
N LEU A 65 -7.58 1.98 10.28
CA LEU A 65 -6.46 2.53 9.51
C LEU A 65 -5.34 1.50 9.31
N ALA A 66 -4.98 0.73 10.35
CA ALA A 66 -4.00 -0.33 10.28
C ALA A 66 -4.39 -1.40 9.25
N LEU A 67 -5.63 -1.90 9.32
CA LEU A 67 -6.13 -2.91 8.38
C LEU A 67 -6.16 -2.39 6.93
N ALA A 68 -6.65 -1.16 6.71
CA ALA A 68 -6.69 -0.55 5.38
C ALA A 68 -5.28 -0.39 4.78
N ALA A 69 -4.34 0.15 5.57
CA ALA A 69 -2.95 0.33 5.15
C ALA A 69 -2.24 -1.01 4.92
N GLY A 70 -2.43 -1.98 5.82
CA GLY A 70 -1.85 -3.32 5.68
C GLY A 70 -2.34 -4.03 4.42
N PHE A 71 -3.64 -3.97 4.17
CA PHE A 71 -4.25 -4.54 2.97
C PHE A 71 -3.71 -3.87 1.69
N THR A 72 -3.67 -2.53 1.67
CA THR A 72 -3.11 -1.76 0.55
C THR A 72 -1.71 -2.24 0.19
N ASN A 73 -0.82 -2.31 1.19
CA ASN A 73 0.58 -2.61 0.97
C ASN A 73 0.80 -4.08 0.57
N ALA A 74 0.07 -5.01 1.19
CA ALA A 74 0.11 -6.42 0.79
C ALA A 74 -0.33 -6.59 -0.67
N ALA A 75 -1.47 -6.00 -1.04
CA ALA A 75 -2.03 -6.10 -2.38
C ALA A 75 -1.13 -5.42 -3.43
N PHE A 76 -0.68 -4.18 -3.18
CA PHE A 76 0.15 -3.45 -4.12
C PHE A 76 1.50 -4.14 -4.34
N ASN A 77 2.23 -4.46 -3.25
CA ASN A 77 3.56 -5.07 -3.35
C ASN A 77 3.51 -6.44 -4.04
N TRP A 78 2.50 -7.24 -3.75
CA TRP A 78 2.31 -8.53 -4.43
C TRP A 78 1.92 -8.34 -5.90
N GLY A 79 0.97 -7.43 -6.19
CA GLY A 79 0.51 -7.16 -7.53
C GLY A 79 1.62 -6.71 -8.49
N VAL A 80 2.42 -5.69 -8.11
CA VAL A 80 3.52 -5.17 -8.95
C VAL A 80 4.68 -6.16 -9.12
N THR A 81 4.74 -7.17 -8.27
CA THR A 81 5.79 -8.18 -8.32
C THR A 81 5.41 -9.34 -9.24
N THR A 82 4.14 -9.73 -9.27
CA THR A 82 3.65 -10.89 -10.03
C THR A 82 3.01 -10.54 -11.37
N GLY A 83 2.50 -9.31 -11.51
CA GLY A 83 1.84 -8.83 -12.73
C GLY A 83 2.69 -7.90 -13.57
N GLU A 84 2.10 -7.42 -14.66
CA GLU A 84 2.65 -6.31 -15.42
C GLU A 84 2.53 -5.02 -14.59
N VAL A 85 3.68 -4.38 -14.29
CA VAL A 85 3.76 -3.23 -13.38
C VAL A 85 2.83 -2.10 -13.82
N VAL A 86 2.88 -1.74 -15.11
CA VAL A 86 2.07 -0.63 -15.65
C VAL A 86 0.60 -0.91 -15.45
N ARG A 87 0.15 -2.12 -15.77
CA ARG A 87 -1.25 -2.53 -15.65
C ARG A 87 -1.73 -2.52 -14.20
N VAL A 88 -0.94 -3.07 -13.28
CA VAL A 88 -1.26 -3.07 -11.84
C VAL A 88 -1.33 -1.64 -11.28
N VAL A 89 -0.37 -0.78 -11.65
CA VAL A 89 -0.34 0.63 -11.20
C VAL A 89 -1.53 1.42 -11.76
N LEU A 90 -1.90 1.21 -13.02
CA LEU A 90 -3.04 1.89 -13.62
C LEU A 90 -4.36 1.45 -12.97
N LEU A 91 -4.53 0.15 -12.67
CA LEU A 91 -5.69 -0.34 -11.92
C LEU A 91 -5.72 0.20 -10.48
N PHE A 92 -4.56 0.30 -9.83
CA PHE A 92 -4.44 0.95 -8.52
C PHE A 92 -4.84 2.43 -8.59
N TYR A 93 -4.54 3.13 -9.68
CA TYR A 93 -4.94 4.52 -9.90
C TYR A 93 -6.44 4.72 -10.14
N LEU A 94 -7.26 3.66 -10.09
CA LEU A 94 -8.71 3.79 -9.89
C LEU A 94 -9.08 4.27 -8.47
N MET A 95 -8.11 4.48 -7.59
CA MET A 95 -8.32 5.02 -6.24
C MET A 95 -9.21 6.28 -6.17
N PRO A 96 -9.22 7.25 -7.14
CA PRO A 96 -10.13 8.38 -7.09
C PRO A 96 -11.60 7.99 -7.17
N LEU A 97 -11.94 6.92 -7.91
CA LEU A 97 -13.28 6.35 -7.94
C LEU A 97 -13.68 5.86 -6.53
N TRP A 98 -12.81 5.06 -5.91
CA TRP A 98 -13.05 4.55 -4.57
C TRP A 98 -13.08 5.66 -3.54
N ALA A 99 -12.19 6.67 -3.65
CA ALA A 99 -12.16 7.80 -2.73
C ALA A 99 -13.47 8.60 -2.75
N VAL A 100 -14.06 8.80 -3.92
CA VAL A 100 -15.35 9.46 -4.08
C VAL A 100 -16.48 8.65 -3.45
N ILE A 101 -16.53 7.34 -3.70
CA ILE A 101 -17.55 6.44 -3.12
C ILE A 101 -17.42 6.40 -1.59
N LEU A 102 -16.20 6.23 -1.08
CA LEU A 102 -15.94 6.16 0.37
C LEU A 102 -16.17 7.49 1.07
N ALA A 103 -15.83 8.63 0.45
CA ALA A 103 -16.12 9.95 0.99
C ALA A 103 -17.63 10.20 1.10
N TRP A 104 -18.39 9.79 0.10
CA TRP A 104 -19.84 9.84 0.16
C TRP A 104 -20.42 8.95 1.27
N LEU A 105 -19.96 7.68 1.35
CA LEU A 105 -20.48 6.71 2.33
C LEU A 105 -20.07 7.02 3.78
N LEU A 106 -18.81 7.42 4.00
CA LEU A 106 -18.21 7.54 5.34
C LEU A 106 -18.16 8.98 5.86
N LEU A 107 -18.12 9.98 4.96
CA LEU A 107 -18.05 11.39 5.33
C LEU A 107 -19.33 12.16 4.99
N GLY A 108 -20.29 11.54 4.27
CA GLY A 108 -21.50 12.20 3.82
C GLY A 108 -21.28 13.28 2.77
N GLU A 109 -20.11 13.29 2.10
CA GLU A 109 -19.75 14.28 1.08
C GLU A 109 -20.61 14.08 -0.17
N ARG A 110 -21.16 15.17 -0.73
CA ARG A 110 -21.95 15.09 -1.97
C ARG A 110 -21.03 15.01 -3.19
N LEU A 111 -21.42 14.17 -4.15
CA LEU A 111 -20.76 14.05 -5.45
C LEU A 111 -20.95 15.34 -6.26
N GLY A 112 -19.89 16.13 -6.38
CA GLY A 112 -19.89 17.30 -7.27
C GLY A 112 -19.55 16.91 -8.72
N ALA A 113 -19.90 17.77 -9.70
CA ALA A 113 -19.63 17.53 -11.12
C ALA A 113 -18.14 17.24 -11.41
N GLY A 114 -17.21 17.95 -10.72
CA GLY A 114 -15.78 17.69 -10.86
C GLY A 114 -15.33 16.32 -10.35
N ALA A 115 -15.99 15.77 -9.31
CA ALA A 115 -15.74 14.43 -8.84
C ALA A 115 -16.26 13.38 -9.85
N ALA A 116 -17.47 13.59 -10.38
CA ALA A 116 -18.04 12.74 -11.42
C ALA A 116 -17.16 12.70 -12.68
N GLY A 117 -16.62 13.84 -13.11
CA GLY A 117 -15.68 13.89 -14.25
C GLY A 117 -14.40 13.09 -14.02
N ARG A 118 -13.80 13.19 -12.82
CA ARG A 118 -12.61 12.38 -12.46
C ARG A 118 -12.92 10.89 -12.46
N VAL A 119 -14.07 10.49 -11.93
CA VAL A 119 -14.52 9.09 -11.93
C VAL A 119 -14.72 8.60 -13.37
N ALA A 120 -15.40 9.35 -14.21
CA ALA A 120 -15.61 8.98 -15.61
C ALA A 120 -14.27 8.80 -16.35
N LEU A 121 -13.32 9.74 -16.18
CA LEU A 121 -11.99 9.64 -16.78
C LEU A 121 -11.22 8.41 -16.27
N ALA A 122 -11.30 8.11 -14.97
CA ALA A 122 -10.67 6.93 -14.37
C ALA A 122 -11.26 5.63 -14.94
N LEU A 123 -12.58 5.56 -15.13
CA LEU A 123 -13.25 4.39 -15.73
C LEU A 123 -12.86 4.20 -17.20
N VAL A 124 -12.76 5.28 -17.98
CA VAL A 124 -12.26 5.21 -19.37
C VAL A 124 -10.82 4.70 -19.38
N GLY A 125 -9.95 5.22 -18.53
CA GLY A 125 -8.57 4.74 -18.38
C GLY A 125 -8.51 3.24 -18.03
N ALA A 126 -9.33 2.80 -17.09
CA ALA A 126 -9.41 1.38 -16.72
C ALA A 126 -9.88 0.49 -17.88
N ALA A 127 -10.89 0.94 -18.62
CA ALA A 127 -11.39 0.20 -19.79
C ALA A 127 -10.30 0.02 -20.85
N LEU A 128 -9.50 1.06 -21.10
CA LEU A 128 -8.36 0.99 -22.03
C LEU A 128 -7.28 0.02 -21.55
N VAL A 129 -6.94 0.06 -20.25
CA VAL A 129 -5.92 -0.84 -19.65
C VAL A 129 -6.35 -2.30 -19.66
N LEU A 130 -7.64 -2.54 -19.46
CA LEU A 130 -8.21 -3.89 -19.42
C LEU A 130 -8.51 -4.47 -20.81
N GLN A 131 -8.40 -3.65 -21.87
CA GLN A 131 -8.63 -4.10 -23.24
C GLN A 131 -7.52 -5.07 -23.66
N PRO A 132 -7.87 -6.27 -24.20
CA PRO A 132 -6.88 -7.19 -24.73
C PRO A 132 -6.22 -6.65 -26.02
N ASP A 133 -4.94 -6.99 -26.26
CA ASP A 133 -4.20 -6.61 -27.46
C ASP A 133 -4.87 -7.10 -28.75
N GLU A 134 -5.53 -8.25 -28.68
CA GLU A 134 -6.29 -8.85 -29.79
C GLU A 134 -7.66 -8.18 -30.03
N GLY A 135 -7.99 -7.14 -29.26
CA GLY A 135 -9.30 -6.50 -29.26
C GLY A 135 -10.34 -7.27 -28.45
N GLY A 136 -11.53 -6.68 -28.28
CA GLY A 136 -12.62 -7.29 -27.51
C GLY A 136 -12.98 -6.50 -26.26
N TRP A 137 -13.76 -7.13 -25.37
CA TRP A 137 -14.20 -6.48 -24.14
C TRP A 137 -13.11 -6.46 -23.08
N PRO A 138 -13.03 -5.39 -22.27
CA PRO A 138 -12.13 -5.29 -21.13
C PRO A 138 -12.25 -6.51 -20.21
N ARG A 139 -11.13 -7.13 -19.83
CA ARG A 139 -11.11 -8.30 -18.96
C ARG A 139 -9.93 -8.29 -18.00
N PHE A 140 -10.12 -8.89 -16.83
CA PHE A 140 -9.05 -9.15 -15.87
C PHE A 140 -8.21 -10.36 -16.30
N ASN A 141 -6.89 -10.23 -16.25
CA ASN A 141 -5.94 -11.27 -16.67
C ASN A 141 -5.35 -12.05 -15.48
N GLY A 142 -6.00 -12.02 -14.33
CA GLY A 142 -5.58 -12.82 -13.18
C GLY A 142 -5.46 -12.07 -11.86
N LEU A 143 -4.77 -12.69 -10.90
CA LEU A 143 -4.66 -12.20 -9.53
C LEU A 143 -4.06 -10.79 -9.44
N ALA A 144 -3.04 -10.48 -10.25
CA ALA A 144 -2.34 -9.20 -10.19
C ALA A 144 -3.26 -8.00 -10.50
N ASP A 145 -4.20 -8.15 -11.44
CA ASP A 145 -5.19 -7.12 -11.76
C ASP A 145 -6.12 -6.87 -10.56
N TRP A 146 -6.60 -7.93 -9.92
CA TRP A 146 -7.41 -7.82 -8.70
C TRP A 146 -6.65 -7.18 -7.56
N LEU A 147 -5.37 -7.53 -7.39
CA LEU A 147 -4.51 -6.93 -6.37
C LEU A 147 -4.28 -5.42 -6.64
N GLY A 148 -4.11 -5.02 -7.90
CA GLY A 148 -4.03 -3.61 -8.28
C GLY A 148 -5.31 -2.85 -7.93
N LEU A 149 -6.46 -3.34 -8.39
CA LEU A 149 -7.77 -2.71 -8.17
C LEU A 149 -8.11 -2.61 -6.67
N LEU A 150 -7.99 -3.73 -5.94
CA LEU A 150 -8.31 -3.81 -4.52
C LEU A 150 -7.29 -3.06 -3.66
N GLY A 151 -6.01 -3.04 -4.07
CA GLY A 151 -4.99 -2.19 -3.47
C GLY A 151 -5.35 -0.71 -3.55
N GLY A 152 -5.88 -0.27 -4.70
CA GLY A 152 -6.42 1.08 -4.89
C GLY A 152 -7.60 1.40 -3.98
N LEU A 153 -8.53 0.46 -3.78
CA LEU A 153 -9.61 0.58 -2.81
C LEU A 153 -9.08 0.74 -1.38
N GLY A 154 -8.14 -0.13 -0.97
CA GLY A 154 -7.51 -0.06 0.34
C GLY A 154 -6.79 1.28 0.56
N PHE A 155 -6.10 1.79 -0.45
CA PHE A 155 -5.43 3.08 -0.39
C PHE A 155 -6.42 4.25 -0.27
N ALA A 156 -7.53 4.22 -1.02
CA ALA A 156 -8.59 5.21 -0.88
C ALA A 156 -9.19 5.19 0.53
N LEU A 157 -9.46 4.01 1.08
CA LEU A 157 -9.95 3.86 2.46
C LEU A 157 -8.91 4.38 3.47
N THR A 158 -7.63 4.07 3.29
CA THR A 158 -6.55 4.62 4.12
C THR A 158 -6.56 6.14 4.14
N ASN A 159 -6.71 6.79 2.97
CA ASN A 159 -6.75 8.24 2.88
C ASN A 159 -7.99 8.84 3.55
N VAL A 160 -9.16 8.23 3.40
CA VAL A 160 -10.39 8.67 4.08
C VAL A 160 -10.24 8.57 5.60
N LEU A 161 -9.69 7.45 6.09
CA LEU A 161 -9.43 7.25 7.53
C LEU A 161 -8.36 8.21 8.06
N LEU A 162 -7.32 8.53 7.29
CA LEU A 162 -6.33 9.57 7.65
C LEU A 162 -6.98 10.94 7.76
N ARG A 163 -7.92 11.30 6.88
CA ARG A 163 -8.69 12.55 7.00
C ARG A 163 -9.55 12.57 8.25
N GLN A 164 -10.25 11.47 8.57
CA GLN A 164 -11.01 11.35 9.81
C GLN A 164 -10.12 11.45 11.05
N GLN A 165 -8.87 11.02 10.95
CA GLN A 165 -7.87 11.03 12.02
C GLN A 165 -6.94 12.25 11.95
N ALA A 166 -7.30 13.33 11.26
CA ALA A 166 -6.44 14.51 11.10
C ALA A 166 -5.96 15.12 12.42
N ALA A 167 -6.81 15.10 13.45
CA ALA A 167 -6.48 15.56 14.80
C ALA A 167 -5.60 14.59 15.61
N THR A 168 -5.42 13.33 15.15
CA THR A 168 -4.57 12.34 15.81
C THR A 168 -3.10 12.64 15.52
N PRO A 169 -2.18 12.54 16.50
CA PRO A 169 -0.75 12.75 16.25
C PRO A 169 -0.21 11.88 15.09
N ALA A 170 0.65 12.49 14.25
CA ALA A 170 1.20 11.80 13.08
C ALA A 170 1.93 10.50 13.44
N ALA A 171 2.64 10.46 14.57
CA ALA A 171 3.31 9.26 15.05
C ALA A 171 2.35 8.10 15.35
N GLU A 172 1.15 8.38 15.88
CA GLU A 172 0.13 7.35 16.17
C GLU A 172 -0.48 6.81 14.87
N ARG A 173 -0.73 7.69 13.88
CA ARG A 173 -1.19 7.28 12.55
C ARG A 173 -0.14 6.44 11.82
N ALA A 174 1.13 6.85 11.88
CA ALA A 174 2.25 6.08 11.32
C ALA A 174 2.40 4.72 12.01
N ALA A 175 2.32 4.68 13.35
CA ALA A 175 2.33 3.43 14.11
C ALA A 175 1.23 2.48 13.65
N ALA A 176 -0.01 2.98 13.50
CA ALA A 176 -1.13 2.18 13.01
C ALA A 176 -0.84 1.59 11.61
N MET A 177 -0.35 2.42 10.68
CA MET A 177 -0.03 1.97 9.32
C MET A 177 1.09 0.91 9.32
N PHE A 178 2.14 1.09 10.13
CA PHE A 178 3.23 0.11 10.23
C PHE A 178 2.79 -1.18 10.93
N ILE A 179 1.97 -1.10 11.96
CA ILE A 179 1.36 -2.28 12.61
C ILE A 179 0.53 -3.07 11.58
N GLY A 180 -0.34 -2.39 10.84
CA GLY A 180 -1.17 -3.04 9.83
C GLY A 180 -0.36 -3.68 8.71
N GLY A 181 0.64 -2.95 8.19
CA GLY A 181 1.55 -3.44 7.15
C GLY A 181 2.45 -4.59 7.60
N LEU A 182 2.63 -4.78 8.92
CA LEU A 182 3.31 -5.93 9.50
C LEU A 182 2.34 -7.09 9.73
N ILE A 183 1.27 -6.86 10.50
CA ILE A 183 0.40 -7.94 11.01
C ILE A 183 -0.42 -8.56 9.89
N LEU A 184 -1.03 -7.76 9.02
CA LEU A 184 -1.94 -8.29 8.00
C LEU A 184 -1.20 -9.12 6.94
N PRO A 185 -0.08 -8.65 6.33
CA PRO A 185 0.70 -9.50 5.44
C PRO A 185 1.29 -10.74 6.14
N ALA A 186 1.70 -10.63 7.41
CA ALA A 186 2.20 -11.78 8.17
C ALA A 186 1.10 -12.84 8.37
N ALA A 187 -0.10 -12.43 8.78
CA ALA A 187 -1.23 -13.34 8.96
C ALA A 187 -1.68 -13.97 7.64
N LEU A 188 -1.78 -13.16 6.57
CA LEU A 188 -2.10 -13.63 5.22
C LEU A 188 -1.03 -14.59 4.70
N GLY A 189 0.24 -14.24 4.85
CA GLY A 189 1.37 -15.07 4.43
C GLY A 189 1.40 -16.41 5.18
N ALA A 190 1.15 -16.41 6.49
CA ALA A 190 1.06 -17.63 7.28
C ALA A 190 -0.11 -18.53 6.84
N LEU A 191 -1.28 -17.94 6.57
CA LEU A 191 -2.45 -18.67 6.06
C LEU A 191 -2.16 -19.30 4.68
N LEU A 192 -1.62 -18.52 3.74
CA LEU A 192 -1.32 -18.99 2.39
C LEU A 192 -0.16 -20.01 2.39
N LEU A 193 0.81 -19.87 3.28
CA LEU A 193 1.87 -20.87 3.48
C LEU A 193 1.28 -22.20 3.98
N HIS A 194 0.36 -22.14 4.93
CA HIS A 194 -0.33 -23.36 5.42
C HIS A 194 -1.14 -24.05 4.33
N GLN A 195 -1.69 -23.29 3.39
CA GLN A 195 -2.41 -23.81 2.23
C GLN A 195 -1.47 -24.26 1.08
N GLY A 196 -0.16 -24.08 1.20
CA GLY A 196 0.81 -24.39 0.15
C GLY A 196 0.77 -23.43 -1.06
N LEU A 197 0.11 -22.28 -0.92
CA LEU A 197 -0.07 -21.30 -2.01
C LEU A 197 1.10 -20.30 -2.13
N VAL A 198 1.87 -20.11 -1.05
CA VAL A 198 3.08 -19.29 -1.08
C VAL A 198 4.23 -20.03 -0.41
N PRO A 199 5.48 -19.79 -0.85
CA PRO A 199 6.65 -20.38 -0.21
C PRO A 199 6.88 -19.78 1.19
N GLY A 200 7.56 -20.52 2.04
CA GLY A 200 8.07 -20.04 3.32
C GLY A 200 9.22 -19.05 3.15
N TRP A 201 9.81 -18.69 4.28
CA TRP A 201 10.99 -17.82 4.27
C TRP A 201 12.16 -18.54 3.58
N PRO A 202 12.89 -17.85 2.67
CA PRO A 202 14.10 -18.41 2.10
C PRO A 202 15.21 -18.52 3.16
N ALA A 203 16.24 -19.31 2.88
CA ALA A 203 17.46 -19.30 3.69
C ALA A 203 18.01 -17.88 3.81
N VAL A 204 18.45 -17.50 5.00
CA VAL A 204 18.95 -16.13 5.23
C VAL A 204 20.29 -15.97 4.53
N HIS A 205 20.31 -15.09 3.53
CA HIS A 205 21.51 -14.64 2.84
C HIS A 205 21.66 -13.14 3.00
N GLY A 206 22.90 -12.66 3.19
CA GLY A 206 23.17 -11.23 3.45
C GLY A 206 22.66 -10.31 2.35
N SER A 207 22.62 -10.76 1.10
CA SER A 207 22.18 -9.97 -0.04
C SER A 207 20.69 -9.58 0.01
N TRP A 208 19.79 -10.52 0.18
CA TRP A 208 18.36 -10.19 0.24
C TRP A 208 17.99 -9.47 1.54
N LEU A 209 18.65 -9.83 2.66
CA LEU A 209 18.38 -9.18 3.94
C LEU A 209 18.81 -7.71 3.89
N ALA A 210 20.01 -7.40 3.36
CA ALA A 210 20.47 -6.03 3.22
C ALA A 210 19.54 -5.20 2.31
N LEU A 211 19.10 -5.79 1.18
CA LEU A 211 18.16 -5.12 0.28
C LEU A 211 16.81 -4.88 0.96
N ALA A 212 16.27 -5.86 1.68
CA ALA A 212 14.99 -5.74 2.36
C ALA A 212 15.03 -4.70 3.50
N LEU A 213 16.09 -4.70 4.32
CA LEU A 213 16.28 -3.71 5.38
C LEU A 213 16.48 -2.30 4.80
N GLY A 214 17.27 -2.17 3.73
CA GLY A 214 17.49 -0.91 3.02
C GLY A 214 16.19 -0.35 2.45
N MET A 215 15.35 -1.20 1.85
CA MET A 215 14.03 -0.79 1.36
C MET A 215 13.09 -0.41 2.51
N GLY A 216 13.11 -1.12 3.62
CA GLY A 216 12.36 -0.75 4.81
C GLY A 216 12.75 0.63 5.33
N ALA A 217 14.05 0.92 5.44
CA ALA A 217 14.56 2.24 5.82
C ALA A 217 14.14 3.34 4.81
N LEU A 218 14.20 3.03 3.51
CA LEU A 218 13.78 3.94 2.45
C LEU A 218 12.27 4.26 2.53
N PHE A 219 11.42 3.27 2.82
CA PHE A 219 9.99 3.49 3.04
C PHE A 219 9.70 4.32 4.29
N VAL A 220 10.47 4.17 5.37
CA VAL A 220 10.36 5.06 6.55
C VAL A 220 10.69 6.49 6.16
N ALA A 221 11.82 6.72 5.47
CA ALA A 221 12.21 8.04 5.00
C ALA A 221 11.17 8.65 4.04
N SER A 222 10.62 7.84 3.14
CA SER A 222 9.56 8.22 2.20
C SER A 222 8.26 8.64 2.92
N ASN A 223 7.85 7.90 3.95
CA ASN A 223 6.69 8.28 4.78
C ASN A 223 6.91 9.59 5.54
N LEU A 224 8.10 9.79 6.11
CA LEU A 224 8.43 11.05 6.77
C LEU A 224 8.44 12.22 5.77
N ALA A 225 8.99 12.02 4.58
CA ALA A 225 8.99 13.00 3.51
C ALA A 225 7.56 13.35 3.06
N LEU A 226 6.66 12.35 2.92
CA LEU A 226 5.26 12.58 2.60
C LEU A 226 4.57 13.44 3.66
N GLN A 227 4.77 13.11 4.95
CA GLN A 227 4.17 13.88 6.05
C GLN A 227 4.68 15.32 6.09
N TYR A 228 5.98 15.53 5.85
CA TYR A 228 6.57 16.88 5.77
C TYR A 228 6.08 17.67 4.55
N GLY A 229 5.91 17.00 3.41
CA GLY A 229 5.48 17.65 2.17
C GLY A 229 3.98 17.96 2.14
N ALA A 230 3.17 17.27 2.96
CA ALA A 230 1.72 17.44 3.05
C ALA A 230 1.28 18.39 4.19
N ALA A 231 2.22 18.81 5.05
CA ALA A 231 1.98 19.78 6.15
C ALA A 231 2.09 21.21 5.65
#